data_ae921c36f6a363d36db5d19943ef1a17
#
_entry.id   ae921c36f6a363d36db5d19943ef1a17
#
_cell.length_a   1.000
_cell.length_b   1.000
_cell.length_c   1.000
_cell.angle_alpha   90.00
_cell.angle_beta   90.00
_cell.angle_gamma   90.00
#
_symmetry.space_group_name_H-M   'P 1'
#
loop_
_entity.id
_entity.type
_entity.pdbx_description
1 polymer ?
#
loop_
_entity_poly.entity_id
_entity_poly.type
_entity_poly.pdbx_seq_one_letter_code
_entity_poly.pdbx_strand_id
1 'polypeptide(L)'
;CIRDRGRYVTALNGPMVRNDQRECNRTGFYVRKYLDKTTSAGTDRGSEMWNVYFRLSEAYLIAAEAAYELNGGSDATALKYINAVRSRAGVKELASVNHQQIMHENQVEFAFEGHRWWDLKRWRQADKIWTGSEMDITATRRGLWPFLVVSDDDKNGKWVFFEENMNRYYRNPLKCLPKHYYAELDNGWLNNNPKLVKNPYQ
;
A
#
# COMPACT_ATOMS: atom_id res chain seq x y z
N CYS A 1 -12.49 2.50 -7.43
CA CYS A 1 -13.35 3.32 -8.30
C CYS A 1 -12.59 3.71 -9.53
N ILE A 2 -12.93 3.13 -10.64
CA ILE A 2 -12.49 3.62 -11.93
C ILE A 2 -13.42 4.78 -12.25
N ARG A 3 -12.93 5.97 -12.14
CA ARG A 3 -13.59 7.13 -12.68
C ARG A 3 -12.85 7.49 -13.96
N ASP A 4 -13.25 6.88 -15.02
CA ASP A 4 -13.02 7.46 -16.31
C ASP A 4 -14.14 8.48 -16.56
N ARG A 5 -13.83 9.63 -17.14
CA ARG A 5 -14.71 10.77 -17.46
C ARG A 5 -16.00 10.39 -18.20
N GLY A 6 -16.76 9.44 -17.67
CA GLY A 6 -17.99 8.91 -18.26
C GLY A 6 -17.78 8.00 -19.47
N ARG A 7 -16.57 7.53 -19.70
CA ARG A 7 -16.27 6.56 -20.75
C ARG A 7 -15.98 5.21 -20.12
N TYR A 8 -16.67 4.20 -20.57
CA TYR A 8 -16.47 2.84 -20.13
C TYR A 8 -15.34 2.22 -20.94
N VAL A 9 -14.44 1.56 -20.23
CA VAL A 9 -13.45 0.70 -20.87
C VAL A 9 -14.20 -0.55 -21.32
N THR A 10 -14.58 -0.57 -22.56
CA THR A 10 -15.17 -1.74 -23.16
C THR A 10 -14.09 -2.55 -23.81
N ALA A 11 -13.88 -3.77 -23.33
CA ALA A 11 -13.04 -4.80 -23.92
C ALA A 11 -11.55 -4.42 -24.16
N LEU A 12 -10.78 -5.34 -24.70
CA LEU A 12 -9.34 -5.26 -24.99
C LEU A 12 -8.88 -4.01 -25.77
N ASN A 13 -9.78 -3.28 -26.38
CA ASN A 13 -9.52 -2.07 -27.17
C ASN A 13 -10.20 -0.82 -26.59
N GLY A 14 -10.56 -0.84 -25.33
CA GLY A 14 -11.16 0.32 -24.68
C GLY A 14 -10.27 1.56 -24.81
N PRO A 15 -10.86 2.70 -25.21
CA PRO A 15 -10.10 3.79 -25.82
C PRO A 15 -9.22 4.59 -24.88
N MET A 16 -9.21 4.34 -23.59
CA MET A 16 -8.58 5.29 -22.64
C MET A 16 -7.56 4.70 -21.68
N VAL A 17 -7.44 3.39 -21.58
CA VAL A 17 -6.61 2.81 -20.51
C VAL A 17 -5.13 2.72 -20.88
N ARG A 18 -4.81 2.61 -22.15
CA ARG A 18 -3.40 2.44 -22.60
C ARG A 18 -2.85 3.56 -23.47
N ASN A 19 -3.69 4.31 -24.17
CA ASN A 19 -3.23 5.24 -25.21
C ASN A 19 -3.07 6.67 -24.71
N ASP A 20 -3.74 7.07 -23.65
CA ASP A 20 -3.54 8.39 -23.07
C ASP A 20 -2.61 8.30 -21.85
N GLN A 21 -1.32 8.39 -22.12
CA GLN A 21 -0.27 8.31 -21.10
C GLN A 21 -0.25 9.49 -20.13
N ARG A 22 -0.96 10.56 -20.45
CA ARG A 22 -0.94 11.79 -19.65
C ARG A 22 -1.99 11.80 -18.54
N GLU A 23 -3.13 11.17 -18.77
CA GLU A 23 -4.28 11.26 -17.87
C GLU A 23 -4.66 9.92 -17.20
N CYS A 24 -4.06 8.81 -17.61
CA CYS A 24 -4.38 7.49 -17.08
C CYS A 24 -3.32 6.97 -16.11
N ASN A 25 -3.79 6.43 -15.00
CA ASN A 25 -2.92 5.68 -14.10
C ASN A 25 -2.53 4.34 -14.77
N ARG A 26 -1.23 4.08 -14.85
CA ARG A 26 -0.68 2.87 -15.46
C ARG A 26 -1.03 1.56 -14.73
N THR A 27 -1.51 1.67 -13.49
CA THR A 27 -1.94 0.52 -12.69
C THR A 27 -3.42 0.18 -12.85
N GLY A 28 -4.17 0.94 -13.64
CA GLY A 28 -5.60 0.75 -13.85
C GLY A 28 -6.51 1.28 -12.73
N PHE A 29 -5.95 1.70 -11.60
CA PHE A 29 -6.71 2.22 -10.46
C PHE A 29 -6.22 3.58 -10.02
N TYR A 30 -7.13 4.36 -9.46
CA TYR A 30 -6.84 5.68 -8.91
C TYR A 30 -6.99 5.68 -7.39
N VAL A 31 -6.14 6.45 -6.72
CA VAL A 31 -6.25 6.65 -5.27
C VAL A 31 -7.45 7.50 -4.97
N ARG A 32 -8.41 6.96 -4.21
CA ARG A 32 -9.62 7.67 -3.79
C ARG A 32 -9.47 8.31 -2.41
N LYS A 33 -8.56 7.84 -1.60
CA LYS A 33 -8.44 8.21 -0.18
C LYS A 33 -8.33 9.72 0.06
N TYR A 34 -7.69 10.44 -0.86
CA TYR A 34 -7.47 11.89 -0.75
C TYR A 34 -8.36 12.71 -1.69
N LEU A 35 -9.40 12.10 -2.27
CA LEU A 35 -10.32 12.82 -3.13
C LEU A 35 -11.47 13.38 -2.29
N ASP A 36 -11.63 14.68 -2.35
CA ASP A 36 -12.80 15.34 -1.83
C ASP A 36 -14.00 15.06 -2.74
N LYS A 37 -15.09 14.56 -2.14
CA LYS A 37 -16.32 14.25 -2.87
C LYS A 37 -17.24 15.45 -3.01
N THR A 38 -17.02 16.49 -2.22
CA THR A 38 -17.87 17.67 -2.14
C THR A 38 -17.46 18.75 -3.12
N THR A 39 -16.18 18.79 -3.50
CA THR A 39 -15.72 19.69 -4.53
C THR A 39 -16.15 19.19 -5.90
N SER A 40 -16.78 20.06 -6.67
CA SER A 40 -17.26 19.75 -8.01
C SER A 40 -16.10 19.32 -8.90
N ALA A 41 -16.32 18.22 -9.59
CA ALA A 41 -15.39 17.71 -10.59
C ALA A 41 -15.14 18.78 -11.67
N GLY A 42 -13.98 19.41 -11.65
CA GLY A 42 -13.61 20.43 -12.64
C GLY A 42 -12.66 21.49 -12.13
N THR A 43 -12.45 21.57 -10.82
CA THR A 43 -11.42 22.44 -10.26
C THR A 43 -10.17 21.63 -9.99
N ASP A 44 -9.11 21.87 -10.72
CA ASP A 44 -7.81 21.22 -10.55
C ASP A 44 -7.08 21.67 -9.28
N ARG A 45 -7.70 22.51 -8.47
CA ARG A 45 -7.02 23.18 -7.36
C ARG A 45 -7.90 23.22 -6.13
N GLY A 46 -7.28 22.83 -5.01
CA GLY A 46 -7.87 22.93 -3.68
C GLY A 46 -8.74 21.73 -3.31
N SER A 47 -8.59 21.32 -2.09
CA SER A 47 -9.41 20.31 -1.43
C SER A 47 -9.52 20.72 0.04
N GLU A 48 -10.71 20.58 0.61
CA GLU A 48 -10.94 20.76 2.04
C GLU A 48 -10.54 19.52 2.85
N MET A 49 -10.02 18.50 2.19
CA MET A 49 -9.53 17.29 2.83
C MET A 49 -8.33 17.58 3.71
N TRP A 50 -8.42 17.16 4.94
CA TRP A 50 -7.34 17.26 5.91
C TRP A 50 -6.22 16.27 5.59
N ASN A 51 -4.99 16.71 5.71
CA ASN A 51 -3.86 15.82 5.74
C ASN A 51 -3.74 15.24 7.16
N VAL A 52 -4.04 13.95 7.29
CA VAL A 52 -4.04 13.27 8.59
C VAL A 52 -2.65 12.73 8.86
N TYR A 53 -2.02 13.21 9.93
CA TYR A 53 -0.73 12.69 10.43
C TYR A 53 -0.91 11.48 11.33
N PHE A 54 -1.92 11.52 12.20
CA PHE A 54 -2.26 10.46 13.15
C PHE A 54 -3.76 10.25 13.17
N ARG A 55 -4.20 9.02 13.32
CA ARG A 55 -5.61 8.70 13.45
C ARG A 55 -5.86 7.51 14.37
N LEU A 56 -7.08 7.39 14.86
CA LEU A 56 -7.46 6.42 15.88
C LEU A 56 -7.15 4.95 15.48
N SER A 57 -7.27 4.61 14.21
CA SER A 57 -6.92 3.27 13.71
C SER A 57 -5.46 2.93 13.98
N GLU A 58 -4.55 3.91 13.91
CA GLU A 58 -3.13 3.70 14.21
C GLU A 58 -2.94 3.36 15.69
N ALA A 59 -3.56 4.12 16.60
CA ALA A 59 -3.53 3.81 18.02
C ALA A 59 -4.08 2.41 18.32
N TYR A 60 -5.15 2.01 17.62
CA TYR A 60 -5.72 0.68 17.79
C TYR A 60 -4.80 -0.43 17.29
N LEU A 61 -4.19 -0.27 16.12
CA LEU A 61 -3.29 -1.29 15.59
C LEU A 61 -1.97 -1.37 16.36
N ILE A 62 -1.46 -0.25 16.88
CA ILE A 62 -0.33 -0.25 17.82
C ILE A 62 -0.69 -1.00 19.11
N ALA A 63 -1.87 -0.75 19.68
CA ALA A 63 -2.31 -1.44 20.88
C ALA A 63 -2.54 -2.95 20.62
N ALA A 64 -3.07 -3.31 19.46
CA ALA A 64 -3.24 -4.71 19.07
C ALA A 64 -1.89 -5.41 18.92
N GLU A 65 -0.92 -4.78 18.28
CA GLU A 65 0.43 -5.33 18.12
C GLU A 65 1.12 -5.48 19.48
N ALA A 66 1.09 -4.46 20.33
CA ALA A 66 1.70 -4.52 21.66
C ALA A 66 1.08 -5.63 22.54
N ALA A 67 -0.24 -5.78 22.52
CA ALA A 67 -0.91 -6.84 23.26
C ALA A 67 -0.57 -8.24 22.71
N TYR A 68 -0.47 -8.37 21.40
CA TYR A 68 -0.03 -9.60 20.76
C TYR A 68 1.39 -10.00 21.15
N GLU A 69 2.34 -9.04 21.13
CA GLU A 69 3.74 -9.31 21.48
C GLU A 69 3.89 -9.68 22.97
N LEU A 70 3.05 -9.14 23.83
CA LEU A 70 3.07 -9.45 25.26
C LEU A 70 2.43 -10.79 25.61
N ASN A 71 1.29 -11.12 25.01
CA ASN A 71 0.40 -12.18 25.49
C ASN A 71 0.05 -13.22 24.41
N GLY A 72 0.46 -13.00 23.17
CA GLY A 72 0.16 -13.90 22.06
C GLY A 72 -1.19 -13.65 21.38
N GLY A 73 -1.49 -14.46 20.37
CA GLY A 73 -2.56 -14.21 19.40
C GLY A 73 -3.99 -14.41 19.88
N SER A 74 -4.19 -14.97 21.07
CA SER A 74 -5.52 -15.14 21.66
C SER A 74 -5.84 -14.07 22.71
N ASP A 75 -4.97 -13.07 22.87
CA ASP A 75 -5.19 -11.97 23.81
C ASP A 75 -6.44 -11.19 23.46
N ALA A 76 -7.32 -10.99 24.44
CA ALA A 76 -8.58 -10.28 24.24
C ALA A 76 -8.39 -8.81 23.84
N THR A 77 -7.31 -8.18 24.29
CA THR A 77 -6.98 -6.80 23.96
C THR A 77 -6.50 -6.70 22.51
N ALA A 78 -5.63 -7.61 22.08
CA ALA A 78 -5.18 -7.67 20.69
C ALA A 78 -6.37 -7.86 19.73
N LEU A 79 -7.25 -8.82 20.04
CA LEU A 79 -8.46 -9.09 19.26
C LEU A 79 -9.42 -7.90 19.26
N LYS A 80 -9.66 -7.28 20.41
CA LYS A 80 -10.54 -6.12 20.53
C LYS A 80 -10.14 -4.99 19.58
N TYR A 81 -8.88 -4.63 19.58
CA TYR A 81 -8.43 -3.46 18.82
C TYR A 81 -8.28 -3.73 17.32
N ILE A 82 -7.75 -4.89 16.91
CA ILE A 82 -7.68 -5.23 15.50
C ILE A 82 -9.07 -5.40 14.89
N ASN A 83 -9.99 -6.04 15.64
CA ASN A 83 -11.36 -6.25 15.18
C ASN A 83 -12.17 -4.94 15.15
N ALA A 84 -11.89 -3.97 16.02
CA ALA A 84 -12.50 -2.65 15.92
C ALA A 84 -12.21 -1.95 14.59
N VAL A 85 -10.98 -2.07 14.07
CA VAL A 85 -10.61 -1.55 12.75
C VAL A 85 -11.32 -2.33 11.65
N ARG A 86 -11.33 -3.65 11.72
CA ARG A 86 -11.94 -4.54 10.74
C ARG A 86 -13.46 -4.38 10.66
N SER A 87 -14.15 -4.33 11.80
CA SER A 87 -15.60 -4.13 11.86
C SER A 87 -16.01 -2.79 11.26
N ARG A 88 -15.26 -1.71 11.55
CA ARG A 88 -15.48 -0.41 10.91
C ARG A 88 -15.34 -0.49 9.39
N ALA A 89 -14.40 -1.28 8.89
CA ALA A 89 -14.19 -1.49 7.46
C ALA A 89 -15.20 -2.46 6.82
N GLY A 90 -16.08 -3.09 7.60
CA GLY A 90 -17.03 -4.08 7.11
C GLY A 90 -16.38 -5.42 6.75
N VAL A 91 -15.20 -5.71 7.33
CA VAL A 91 -14.44 -6.95 7.10
C VAL A 91 -14.66 -7.90 8.26
N LYS A 92 -14.71 -9.22 7.98
CA LYS A 92 -14.90 -10.26 8.97
C LYS A 92 -13.87 -10.17 10.09
N GLU A 93 -14.33 -10.26 11.32
CA GLU A 93 -13.49 -10.29 12.51
C GLU A 93 -12.60 -11.55 12.58
N LEU A 94 -11.44 -11.39 13.22
CA LEU A 94 -10.49 -12.47 13.48
C LEU A 94 -10.82 -13.14 14.81
N ALA A 95 -10.69 -14.47 14.85
CA ALA A 95 -10.80 -15.27 16.07
C ALA A 95 -9.45 -15.39 16.80
N SER A 96 -8.35 -15.20 16.10
CA SER A 96 -6.99 -15.15 16.65
C SER A 96 -6.15 -14.20 15.82
N VAL A 97 -5.06 -13.70 16.36
CA VAL A 97 -4.16 -12.76 15.71
C VAL A 97 -2.77 -13.35 15.61
N ASN A 98 -2.12 -13.19 14.48
CA ASN A 98 -0.70 -13.46 14.32
C ASN A 98 0.03 -12.25 13.71
N HIS A 99 1.35 -12.27 13.75
CA HIS A 99 2.16 -11.15 13.26
C HIS A 99 1.88 -10.81 11.79
N GLN A 100 1.67 -11.80 10.93
CA GLN A 100 1.37 -11.55 9.51
C GLN A 100 0.01 -10.86 9.33
N GLN A 101 -0.99 -11.19 10.13
CA GLN A 101 -2.30 -10.54 10.10
C GLN A 101 -2.20 -9.10 10.57
N ILE A 102 -1.38 -8.81 11.59
CA ILE A 102 -1.10 -7.44 12.03
C ILE A 102 -0.43 -6.65 10.91
N MET A 103 0.60 -7.21 10.29
CA MET A 103 1.30 -6.59 9.15
C MET A 103 0.35 -6.33 7.97
N HIS A 104 -0.53 -7.28 7.68
CA HIS A 104 -1.51 -7.15 6.61
C HIS A 104 -2.54 -6.06 6.91
N GLU A 105 -3.07 -6.03 8.13
CA GLU A 105 -4.06 -5.02 8.53
C GLU A 105 -3.45 -3.61 8.46
N ASN A 106 -2.22 -3.42 8.96
CA ASN A 106 -1.50 -2.15 8.80
C ASN A 106 -1.31 -1.77 7.32
N GLN A 107 -0.95 -2.73 6.47
CA GLN A 107 -0.75 -2.47 5.05
C GLN A 107 -2.01 -1.99 4.35
N VAL A 108 -3.16 -2.62 4.62
CA VAL A 108 -4.42 -2.27 3.94
C VAL A 108 -5.08 -1.03 4.55
N GLU A 109 -5.04 -0.88 5.86
CA GLU A 109 -5.62 0.26 6.56
C GLU A 109 -4.87 1.55 6.23
N PHE A 110 -3.52 1.53 6.23
CA PHE A 110 -2.67 2.70 5.97
C PHE A 110 -2.14 2.77 4.54
N ALA A 111 -2.79 2.10 3.60
CA ALA A 111 -2.44 2.21 2.20
C ALA A 111 -2.45 3.69 1.75
N PHE A 112 -1.37 4.12 1.12
CA PHE A 112 -1.12 5.50 0.66
C PHE A 112 -0.94 6.56 1.78
N GLU A 113 -0.78 6.16 3.04
CA GLU A 113 -0.50 7.06 4.16
C GLU A 113 0.98 7.11 4.56
N GLY A 114 1.86 6.48 3.79
CA GLY A 114 3.31 6.53 4.02
C GLY A 114 3.85 5.54 5.07
N HIS A 115 3.00 4.74 5.70
CA HIS A 115 3.37 3.83 6.78
C HIS A 115 4.24 2.66 6.34
N ARG A 116 3.97 2.07 5.18
CA ARG A 116 4.54 0.77 4.76
C ARG A 116 6.05 0.66 4.86
N TRP A 117 6.79 1.70 4.46
CA TRP A 117 8.24 1.71 4.53
C TRP A 117 8.76 1.60 5.96
N TRP A 118 8.20 2.38 6.85
CA TRP A 118 8.59 2.43 8.25
C TRP A 118 8.20 1.15 8.99
N ASP A 119 7.04 0.62 8.73
CA ASP A 119 6.56 -0.64 9.28
C ASP A 119 7.47 -1.81 8.90
N LEU A 120 7.80 -1.94 7.63
CA LEU A 120 8.70 -2.99 7.16
C LEU A 120 10.10 -2.85 7.76
N LYS A 121 10.57 -1.64 7.98
CA LYS A 121 11.86 -1.40 8.65
C LYS A 121 11.82 -1.80 10.12
N ARG A 122 10.83 -1.36 10.87
CA ARG A 122 10.73 -1.67 12.31
C ARG A 122 10.52 -3.17 12.56
N TRP A 123 9.78 -3.86 11.71
CA TRP A 123 9.59 -5.32 11.77
C TRP A 123 10.77 -6.13 11.20
N ARG A 124 11.78 -5.50 10.64
CA ARG A 124 12.91 -6.17 9.97
C ARG A 124 12.45 -7.14 8.86
N GLN A 125 11.48 -6.69 8.06
CA GLN A 125 10.91 -7.46 6.96
C GLN A 125 11.18 -6.86 5.58
N ALA A 126 11.76 -5.65 5.50
CA ALA A 126 11.93 -4.94 4.23
C ALA A 126 12.82 -5.70 3.25
N ASP A 127 13.93 -6.27 3.70
CA ASP A 127 14.85 -7.05 2.87
C ASP A 127 14.29 -8.42 2.46
N LYS A 128 13.39 -8.98 3.25
CA LYS A 128 12.72 -10.25 2.96
C LYS A 128 11.55 -10.10 1.97
N ILE A 129 10.88 -8.95 1.98
CA ILE A 129 9.75 -8.65 1.10
C ILE A 129 10.23 -7.99 -0.19
N TRP A 130 11.20 -7.08 -0.12
CA TRP A 130 11.76 -6.40 -1.28
C TRP A 130 13.11 -7.00 -1.65
N THR A 131 13.07 -8.19 -2.17
CA THR A 131 14.25 -9.01 -2.49
C THR A 131 15.04 -8.53 -3.71
N GLY A 132 14.40 -7.73 -4.57
CA GLY A 132 14.97 -7.31 -5.85
C GLY A 132 14.82 -8.37 -6.95
N SER A 133 14.12 -9.46 -6.70
CA SER A 133 13.86 -10.51 -7.68
C SER A 133 12.56 -10.23 -8.46
N GLU A 134 12.63 -10.35 -9.79
CA GLU A 134 11.44 -10.28 -10.65
C GLU A 134 10.49 -11.46 -10.47
N MET A 135 11.00 -12.57 -9.96
CA MET A 135 10.22 -13.75 -9.64
C MET A 135 9.41 -13.61 -8.35
N ASP A 136 9.78 -12.64 -7.52
CA ASP A 136 9.11 -12.42 -6.25
C ASP A 136 7.93 -11.46 -6.42
N ILE A 137 6.73 -11.97 -6.20
CA ILE A 137 5.48 -11.22 -6.31
C ILE A 137 5.45 -10.01 -5.37
N THR A 138 6.09 -10.08 -4.21
CA THR A 138 6.09 -9.01 -3.22
C THR A 138 7.07 -7.89 -3.54
N ALA A 139 8.13 -8.20 -4.28
CA ALA A 139 9.13 -7.23 -4.75
C ALA A 139 8.73 -6.59 -6.08
N THR A 140 7.89 -7.25 -6.86
CA THR A 140 7.48 -6.82 -8.20
C THR A 140 6.28 -5.87 -8.10
N ARG A 141 6.35 -4.76 -8.80
CA ARG A 141 5.21 -3.86 -8.95
C ARG A 141 4.26 -4.40 -9.98
N ARG A 142 3.00 -4.58 -9.59
CA ARG A 142 1.95 -5.09 -10.45
C ARG A 142 0.79 -4.12 -10.55
N GLY A 143 0.19 -4.05 -11.71
CA GLY A 143 -1.04 -3.33 -11.97
C GLY A 143 -2.17 -4.30 -12.23
N LEU A 144 -3.38 -3.93 -11.85
CA LEU A 144 -4.61 -4.65 -12.19
C LEU A 144 -5.37 -3.83 -13.22
N TRP A 145 -5.58 -4.41 -14.38
CA TRP A 145 -6.31 -3.78 -15.47
C TRP A 145 -7.74 -4.31 -15.48
N PRO A 146 -8.72 -3.47 -15.19
CA PRO A 146 -10.12 -3.87 -15.24
C PRO A 146 -10.67 -3.77 -16.64
N PHE A 147 -11.39 -4.79 -17.07
CA PHE A 147 -12.13 -4.84 -18.31
C PHE A 147 -13.58 -5.20 -18.02
N LEU A 148 -14.49 -4.43 -18.57
CA LEU A 148 -15.90 -4.79 -18.57
C LEU A 148 -16.17 -5.74 -19.73
N VAL A 149 -16.71 -6.92 -19.44
CA VAL A 149 -17.10 -7.87 -20.47
C VAL A 149 -18.40 -7.39 -21.11
N VAL A 150 -18.38 -7.24 -22.42
CA VAL A 150 -19.56 -6.99 -23.24
C VAL A 150 -19.76 -8.22 -24.11
N SER A 151 -20.77 -9.00 -23.83
CA SER A 151 -21.10 -10.22 -24.54
C SER A 151 -22.62 -10.50 -24.44
N ASP A 152 -23.10 -11.40 -25.24
CA ASP A 152 -24.52 -11.82 -25.24
C ASP A 152 -24.80 -12.96 -24.24
N ASP A 153 -23.79 -13.35 -23.46
CA ASP A 153 -23.89 -14.44 -22.48
C ASP A 153 -24.03 -13.89 -21.02
N ASP A 154 -24.01 -14.81 -20.04
CA ASP A 154 -24.15 -14.55 -18.63
C ASP A 154 -22.93 -13.79 -18.03
N LYS A 155 -21.88 -13.58 -18.79
CA LYS A 155 -20.69 -12.82 -18.39
C LYS A 155 -20.83 -11.33 -18.70
N ASN A 156 -21.86 -10.94 -19.45
CA ASN A 156 -22.11 -9.55 -19.78
C ASN A 156 -22.22 -8.67 -18.54
N GLY A 157 -21.57 -7.53 -18.57
CA GLY A 157 -21.52 -6.59 -17.44
C GLY A 157 -20.62 -7.01 -16.28
N LYS A 158 -19.93 -8.14 -16.37
CA LYS A 158 -18.95 -8.56 -15.33
C LYS A 158 -17.59 -7.92 -15.58
N TRP A 159 -16.94 -7.58 -14.50
CA TRP A 159 -15.57 -7.08 -14.54
C TRP A 159 -14.57 -8.24 -14.48
N VAL A 160 -13.62 -8.23 -15.41
CA VAL A 160 -12.46 -9.14 -15.42
C VAL A 160 -11.21 -8.31 -15.19
N PHE A 161 -10.33 -8.82 -14.34
CA PHE A 161 -9.10 -8.13 -13.98
C PHE A 161 -7.89 -8.92 -14.49
N PHE A 162 -7.03 -8.23 -15.23
CA PHE A 162 -5.77 -8.79 -15.69
C PHE A 162 -4.62 -8.17 -14.89
N GLU A 163 -3.80 -9.03 -14.34
CA GLU A 163 -2.59 -8.63 -13.65
C GLU A 163 -1.45 -8.43 -14.63
N GLU A 164 -0.79 -7.28 -14.57
CA GLU A 164 0.35 -6.95 -15.43
C GLU A 164 1.56 -6.56 -14.60
N ASN A 165 2.72 -7.07 -14.98
CA ASN A 165 3.98 -6.66 -14.40
C ASN A 165 4.35 -5.24 -14.87
N MET A 166 4.54 -4.33 -13.91
CA MET A 166 4.81 -2.91 -14.16
C MET A 166 6.29 -2.57 -14.26
N ASN A 167 7.21 -3.54 -14.22
CA ASN A 167 8.66 -3.31 -14.29
C ASN A 167 9.07 -2.57 -15.55
N ARG A 168 8.34 -2.74 -16.63
CA ARG A 168 8.51 -1.99 -17.88
C ARG A 168 8.43 -0.47 -17.69
N TYR A 169 7.65 0.00 -16.73
CA TYR A 169 7.43 1.42 -16.45
C TYR A 169 8.22 1.93 -15.25
N TYR A 170 8.43 1.07 -14.29
CA TYR A 170 9.15 1.35 -13.05
C TYR A 170 10.38 0.45 -13.02
N ARG A 171 11.48 0.99 -13.49
CA ARG A 171 12.74 0.25 -13.58
C ARG A 171 13.02 -0.52 -12.29
N ASN A 172 13.19 -1.83 -12.42
CA ASN A 172 13.59 -2.80 -11.41
C ASN A 172 12.54 -3.12 -10.32
N PRO A 173 12.50 -4.36 -9.86
CA PRO A 173 11.76 -4.75 -8.68
C PRO A 173 12.28 -4.02 -7.43
N LEU A 174 11.44 -3.93 -6.41
CA LEU A 174 11.81 -3.30 -5.14
C LEU A 174 12.92 -4.11 -4.47
N LYS A 175 13.99 -3.42 -4.07
CA LYS A 175 15.14 -4.04 -3.40
C LYS A 175 15.48 -3.29 -2.13
N CYS A 176 15.51 -4.02 -1.01
CA CYS A 176 16.03 -3.53 0.24
C CYS A 176 17.23 -4.38 0.66
N LEU A 177 18.30 -3.73 1.04
CA LEU A 177 19.51 -4.38 1.57
C LEU A 177 19.57 -4.13 3.08
N PRO A 178 20.30 -4.97 3.85
CA PRO A 178 20.49 -4.76 5.29
C PRO A 178 20.98 -3.36 5.65
N LYS A 179 21.81 -2.74 4.82
CA LYS A 179 22.27 -1.36 5.04
C LYS A 179 21.14 -0.32 5.02
N HIS A 180 20.04 -0.58 4.32
CA HIS A 180 18.93 0.37 4.21
C HIS A 180 18.07 0.47 5.47
N TYR A 181 18.30 -0.39 6.47
CA TYR A 181 17.68 -0.24 7.79
C TYR A 181 18.24 0.94 8.57
N TYR A 182 19.44 1.40 8.21
CA TYR A 182 20.15 2.48 8.88
C TYR A 182 20.36 3.64 7.92
N ALA A 183 20.31 4.85 8.42
CA ALA A 183 20.75 6.01 7.67
C ALA A 183 22.27 6.06 7.65
N GLU A 184 22.86 6.37 6.51
CA GLU A 184 24.29 6.61 6.42
C GLU A 184 24.63 7.92 7.14
N LEU A 185 25.70 7.92 7.93
CA LEU A 185 26.23 9.13 8.53
C LEU A 185 27.09 9.86 7.50
N ASP A 186 26.91 11.17 7.41
CA ASP A 186 27.71 12.00 6.50
C ASP A 186 29.20 11.91 6.82
N ASN A 187 30.02 11.76 5.80
CA ASN A 187 31.47 11.63 5.96
C ASN A 187 32.11 12.86 6.61
N GLY A 188 31.57 14.05 6.40
CA GLY A 188 32.03 15.27 7.07
C GLY A 188 31.79 15.20 8.58
N TRP A 189 30.67 14.65 9.02
CA TRP A 189 30.41 14.45 10.45
C TRP A 189 31.37 13.42 11.06
N LEU A 190 31.61 12.31 10.38
CA LEU A 190 32.55 11.28 10.82
C LEU A 190 33.97 11.80 10.93
N ASN A 191 34.41 12.61 9.96
CA ASN A 191 35.76 13.20 9.95
C ASN A 191 35.96 14.26 11.04
N ASN A 192 34.90 15.01 11.35
CA ASN A 192 34.96 16.09 12.33
C ASN A 192 34.72 15.62 13.78
N ASN A 193 34.19 14.41 13.97
CA ASN A 193 33.94 13.87 15.29
C ASN A 193 34.48 12.43 15.40
N PRO A 194 35.69 12.22 15.92
CA PRO A 194 36.29 10.90 16.04
C PRO A 194 35.57 9.96 17.01
N LYS A 195 34.57 10.43 17.75
CA LYS A 195 33.75 9.60 18.61
C LYS A 195 32.53 9.02 17.88
N LEU A 196 32.20 9.52 16.67
CA LEU A 196 31.15 8.95 15.86
C LEU A 196 31.61 7.64 15.24
N VAL A 197 30.78 6.63 15.37
CA VAL A 197 30.99 5.32 14.76
C VAL A 197 30.06 5.18 13.57
N LYS A 198 30.55 4.64 12.48
CA LYS A 198 29.73 4.34 11.31
C LYS A 198 28.56 3.43 11.66
N ASN A 199 27.43 3.66 11.01
CA ASN A 199 26.31 2.74 11.14
C ASN A 199 26.65 1.36 10.55
N PRO A 200 25.99 0.30 11.01
CA PRO A 200 26.19 -1.04 10.43
C PRO A 200 26.01 -1.02 8.91
N TYR A 201 26.93 -1.70 8.22
CA TYR A 201 26.94 -1.83 6.75
C TYR A 201 27.23 -0.53 5.95
N GLN A 202 27.67 0.53 6.60
CA GLN A 202 28.11 1.76 5.94
C GLN A 202 29.55 1.65 5.43
#